data_373cd164dcb8a155a3ace036abd8fa6a
#
_entry.id   373cd164dcb8a155a3ace036abd8fa6a
#
_cell.length_a   1.000
_cell.length_b   1.000
_cell.length_c   1.000
_cell.angle_alpha   90.00
_cell.angle_beta   90.00
_cell.angle_gamma   90.00
#
_symmetry.space_group_name_H-M   'P 1'
#
loop_
_entity.id
_entity.type
_entity.pdbx_description
1 polymer ?
#
loop_
_entity_poly.entity_id
_entity_poly.type
_entity_poly.pdbx_seq_one_letter_code
_entity_poly.pdbx_strand_id
1 'polypeptide(L)'
;MRGKDGHLTRTSNHAGGLEGGTSNGAPVVARAGFKPISTVPRALRSVDLATGEEAVGLHQRSDTCQVVPGAVIAEAEVALVLADALFDHAGGRSVGEMRRNLATYLNAVGERA
;
A
#
# COMPACT_ATOMS: atom_id res chain seq x y z
N MET A 1 10.70 3.23 -24.70
CA MET A 1 10.83 4.23 -25.80
C MET A 1 11.67 5.40 -25.31
N ARG A 2 12.37 6.12 -26.20
CA ARG A 2 13.00 7.39 -25.81
C ARG A 2 11.97 8.52 -25.85
N GLY A 3 11.85 9.25 -24.74
CA GLY A 3 11.06 10.47 -24.67
C GLY A 3 11.67 11.60 -25.52
N LYS A 4 10.92 12.72 -25.68
CA LYS A 4 11.37 13.86 -26.46
C LYS A 4 12.63 14.55 -25.92
N ASP A 5 12.90 14.33 -24.66
CA ASP A 5 14.05 14.83 -23.88
C ASP A 5 15.26 13.86 -23.85
N GLY A 6 15.18 12.74 -24.60
CA GLY A 6 16.24 11.74 -24.69
C GLY A 6 16.23 10.70 -23.57
N HIS A 7 15.44 10.87 -22.52
CA HIS A 7 15.32 9.93 -21.43
C HIS A 7 14.47 8.71 -21.82
N LEU A 8 14.76 7.57 -21.19
CA LEU A 8 13.95 6.38 -21.36
C LEU A 8 12.60 6.54 -20.67
N THR A 9 11.52 6.33 -21.41
CA THR A 9 10.15 6.38 -20.89
C THR A 9 9.46 5.03 -21.01
N ARG A 10 8.63 4.69 -20.03
CA ARG A 10 7.79 3.50 -20.06
C ARG A 10 6.46 3.83 -20.73
N THR A 11 5.93 2.89 -21.49
CA THR A 11 4.63 3.03 -22.18
C THR A 11 3.46 2.51 -21.33
N SER A 12 3.76 1.80 -20.25
CA SER A 12 2.76 1.22 -19.33
C SER A 12 3.34 1.06 -17.93
N ASN A 13 2.48 0.87 -16.96
CA ASN A 13 2.85 0.61 -15.56
C ASN A 13 2.17 -0.67 -15.04
N HIS A 14 2.22 -1.75 -15.82
CA HIS A 14 1.63 -3.04 -15.42
C HIS A 14 2.30 -3.66 -14.19
N ALA A 15 3.57 -3.33 -13.96
CA ALA A 15 4.31 -3.74 -12.76
C ALA A 15 3.93 -2.96 -11.51
N GLY A 16 3.08 -1.91 -11.62
CA GLY A 16 2.67 -1.11 -10.47
C GLY A 16 3.82 -0.35 -9.80
N GLY A 17 4.83 0.06 -10.57
CA GLY A 17 5.97 0.85 -10.09
C GLY A 17 7.07 0.03 -9.42
N LEU A 18 6.93 -1.29 -9.29
CA LEU A 18 7.88 -2.17 -8.61
C LEU A 18 8.26 -3.34 -9.52
N GLU A 19 9.55 -3.58 -9.66
CA GLU A 19 10.11 -4.71 -10.42
C GLU A 19 11.26 -5.34 -9.62
N GLY A 20 11.16 -6.63 -9.34
CA GLY A 20 12.17 -7.34 -8.55
C GLY A 20 12.37 -6.77 -7.13
N GLY A 21 11.34 -6.21 -6.52
CA GLY A 21 11.40 -5.59 -5.19
C GLY A 21 12.00 -4.16 -5.19
N THR A 22 12.28 -3.59 -6.35
CA THR A 22 12.86 -2.25 -6.48
C THR A 22 11.91 -1.33 -7.23
N SER A 23 11.83 -0.06 -6.82
CA SER A 23 11.07 0.95 -7.56
C SER A 23 11.70 1.22 -8.92
N ASN A 24 10.86 1.38 -9.94
CA ASN A 24 11.30 1.59 -11.32
C ASN A 24 11.07 3.01 -11.84
N GLY A 25 10.79 3.96 -10.95
CA GLY A 25 10.52 5.35 -11.28
C GLY A 25 9.08 5.65 -11.73
N ALA A 26 8.26 4.63 -11.97
CA ALA A 26 6.83 4.81 -12.24
C ALA A 26 6.03 4.95 -10.92
N PRO A 27 4.78 5.45 -10.94
CA PRO A 27 3.94 5.50 -9.76
C PRO A 27 3.77 4.13 -9.12
N VAL A 28 3.97 4.05 -7.80
CA VAL A 28 3.72 2.82 -7.02
C VAL A 28 2.21 2.64 -6.84
N VAL A 29 1.71 1.49 -7.27
CA VAL A 29 0.29 1.14 -7.19
C VAL A 29 0.11 -0.03 -6.25
N ALA A 30 -0.53 0.21 -5.11
CA ALA A 30 -0.95 -0.81 -4.18
C ALA A 30 -2.47 -1.04 -4.28
N ARG A 31 -2.89 -2.30 -4.20
CA ARG A 31 -4.31 -2.68 -4.15
C ARG A 31 -4.55 -3.55 -2.94
N ALA A 32 -5.50 -3.15 -2.09
CA ALA A 32 -5.91 -3.90 -0.92
C ALA A 32 -7.32 -4.45 -1.10
N GLY A 33 -7.52 -5.73 -0.81
CA GLY A 33 -8.83 -6.34 -0.74
C GLY A 33 -9.34 -6.36 0.69
N PHE A 34 -10.53 -5.83 0.92
CA PHE A 34 -11.14 -5.83 2.25
C PHE A 34 -12.10 -7.01 2.38
N LYS A 35 -11.90 -7.79 3.44
CA LYS A 35 -12.88 -8.77 3.85
C LYS A 35 -14.17 -8.06 4.27
N PRO A 36 -15.36 -8.54 3.85
CA PRO A 36 -16.63 -7.97 4.31
C PRO A 36 -16.75 -8.13 5.84
N ILE A 37 -17.63 -7.32 6.44
CA ILE A 37 -17.95 -7.39 7.86
C ILE A 37 -18.43 -8.81 8.19
N SER A 38 -17.97 -9.35 9.31
CA SER A 38 -18.19 -10.76 9.70
C SER A 38 -19.63 -11.08 10.08
N THR A 39 -20.43 -10.08 10.42
CA THR A 39 -21.84 -10.24 10.78
C THR A 39 -22.74 -9.92 9.60
N VAL A 40 -23.74 -10.76 9.36
CA VAL A 40 -24.74 -10.58 8.30
C VAL A 40 -26.14 -10.46 8.90
N PRO A 41 -27.08 -9.71 8.26
CA PRO A 41 -28.44 -9.56 8.77
C PRO A 41 -29.18 -10.90 8.94
N ARG A 42 -28.88 -11.86 8.09
CA ARG A 42 -29.38 -13.23 8.21
C ARG A 42 -28.47 -14.02 9.15
N ALA A 43 -28.91 -14.19 10.39
CA ALA A 43 -28.15 -14.90 11.42
C ALA A 43 -27.82 -16.35 10.97
N LEU A 44 -26.57 -16.74 11.18
CA LEU A 44 -26.11 -18.11 10.94
C LEU A 44 -26.35 -18.96 12.18
N ARG A 45 -26.57 -20.27 11.98
CA ARG A 45 -26.67 -21.25 13.07
C ARG A 45 -25.34 -21.32 13.81
N SER A 46 -25.43 -21.35 15.11
CA SER A 46 -24.30 -21.41 16.05
C SER A 46 -24.67 -22.29 17.24
N VAL A 47 -23.82 -22.36 18.23
CA VAL A 47 -24.04 -23.10 19.49
C VAL A 47 -23.69 -22.18 20.65
N ASP A 48 -24.49 -22.19 21.69
CA ASP A 48 -24.14 -21.55 22.96
C ASP A 48 -23.07 -22.39 23.64
N LEU A 49 -21.91 -21.81 23.90
CA LEU A 49 -20.77 -22.50 24.50
C LEU A 49 -20.96 -22.87 25.97
N ALA A 50 -21.88 -22.20 26.68
CA ALA A 50 -22.13 -22.47 28.08
C ALA A 50 -23.14 -23.62 28.27
N THR A 51 -24.16 -23.69 27.40
CA THR A 51 -25.24 -24.70 27.52
C THR A 51 -25.08 -25.85 26.55
N GLY A 52 -24.33 -25.67 25.45
CA GLY A 52 -24.23 -26.64 24.35
C GLY A 52 -25.46 -26.68 23.43
N GLU A 53 -26.43 -25.82 23.65
CA GLU A 53 -27.69 -25.76 22.89
C GLU A 53 -27.53 -25.03 21.56
N GLU A 54 -28.44 -25.31 20.60
CA GLU A 54 -28.49 -24.57 19.36
C GLU A 54 -28.79 -23.08 19.62
N ALA A 55 -27.99 -22.23 18.99
CA ALA A 55 -28.16 -20.77 19.05
C ALA A 55 -28.07 -20.16 17.66
N VAL A 56 -28.37 -18.90 17.53
CA VAL A 56 -28.15 -18.11 16.32
C VAL A 56 -27.06 -17.10 16.56
N GLY A 57 -26.23 -16.88 15.56
CA GLY A 57 -25.14 -15.88 15.63
C GLY A 57 -25.68 -14.50 15.92
N LEU A 58 -25.02 -13.79 16.86
CA LEU A 58 -25.39 -12.42 17.21
C LEU A 58 -25.19 -11.49 16.02
N HIS A 59 -26.25 -10.79 15.61
CA HIS A 59 -26.15 -9.73 14.64
C HIS A 59 -25.65 -8.45 15.30
N GLN A 60 -24.46 -8.03 14.90
CA GLN A 60 -23.91 -6.72 15.26
C GLN A 60 -24.02 -5.78 14.06
N ARG A 61 -23.70 -4.50 14.28
CA ARG A 61 -23.69 -3.49 13.22
C ARG A 61 -22.95 -4.00 11.98
N SER A 62 -23.64 -4.05 10.86
CA SER A 62 -23.12 -4.50 9.56
C SER A 62 -23.51 -3.58 8.40
N ASP A 63 -23.97 -2.38 8.72
CA ASP A 63 -24.48 -1.37 7.80
C ASP A 63 -23.40 -0.46 7.20
N THR A 64 -22.16 -0.61 7.61
CA THR A 64 -21.05 0.25 7.21
C THR A 64 -20.09 -0.45 6.26
N CYS A 65 -19.82 0.19 5.13
CA CYS A 65 -18.76 -0.21 4.21
C CYS A 65 -17.41 0.27 4.76
N GLN A 66 -16.49 -0.66 5.03
CA GLN A 66 -15.15 -0.36 5.54
C GLN A 66 -14.11 -0.07 4.44
N VAL A 67 -14.50 -0.08 3.18
CA VAL A 67 -13.57 0.15 2.07
C VAL A 67 -13.04 1.58 2.07
N VAL A 68 -13.90 2.57 2.31
CA VAL A 68 -13.51 3.99 2.31
C VAL A 68 -12.52 4.31 3.44
N PRO A 69 -12.81 4.06 4.72
CA PRO A 69 -11.83 4.28 5.78
C PRO A 69 -10.59 3.38 5.62
N GLY A 70 -10.77 2.16 5.13
CA GLY A 70 -9.69 1.24 4.87
C GLY A 70 -8.74 1.72 3.78
N ALA A 71 -9.21 2.44 2.77
CA ALA A 71 -8.36 3.03 1.74
C ALA A 71 -7.41 4.09 2.34
N VAL A 72 -7.91 4.94 3.23
CA VAL A 72 -7.08 5.95 3.93
C VAL A 72 -6.03 5.30 4.82
N ILE A 73 -6.41 4.24 5.53
CA ILE A 73 -5.47 3.47 6.37
C ILE A 73 -4.39 2.83 5.48
N ALA A 74 -4.77 2.18 4.40
CA ALA A 74 -3.83 1.54 3.48
C ALA A 74 -2.85 2.56 2.86
N GLU A 75 -3.32 3.75 2.49
CA GLU A 75 -2.47 4.84 2.01
C GLU A 75 -1.44 5.26 3.07
N ALA A 76 -1.87 5.44 4.31
CA ALA A 76 -0.99 5.82 5.41
C ALA A 76 0.08 4.75 5.69
N GLU A 77 -0.30 3.48 5.72
CA GLU A 77 0.62 2.35 5.94
C GLU A 77 1.65 2.24 4.81
N VAL A 78 1.21 2.36 3.55
CA VAL A 78 2.13 2.36 2.41
C VAL A 78 3.10 3.54 2.49
N ALA A 79 2.63 4.73 2.87
CA ALA A 79 3.48 5.92 3.03
C ALA A 79 4.55 5.71 4.11
N LEU A 80 4.20 5.08 5.25
CA LEU A 80 5.15 4.76 6.32
C LEU A 80 6.23 3.78 5.85
N VAL A 81 5.84 2.70 5.17
CA VAL A 81 6.79 1.70 4.63
C VAL A 81 7.72 2.34 3.59
N LEU A 82 7.19 3.19 2.72
CA LEU A 82 8.01 3.88 1.72
C LEU A 82 8.95 4.91 2.35
N ALA A 83 8.52 5.59 3.42
CA ALA A 83 9.37 6.51 4.17
C ALA A 83 10.55 5.78 4.81
N ASP A 84 10.29 4.63 5.45
CA ASP A 84 11.33 3.80 6.08
C ASP A 84 12.35 3.34 5.03
N ALA A 85 11.90 2.77 3.92
CA ALA A 85 12.75 2.37 2.81
C ALA A 85 13.57 3.54 2.22
N LEU A 86 12.98 4.74 2.17
CA LEU A 86 13.67 5.94 1.70
C LEU A 86 14.77 6.39 2.69
N PHE A 87 14.52 6.30 4.00
CA PHE A 87 15.53 6.57 5.03
C PHE A 87 16.70 5.60 4.92
N ASP A 88 16.44 4.32 4.74
CA ASP A 88 17.47 3.30 4.56
C ASP A 88 18.31 3.56 3.29
N HIS A 89 17.65 3.94 2.20
CA HIS A 89 18.32 4.17 0.93
C HIS A 89 19.13 5.47 0.89
N ALA A 90 18.54 6.57 1.33
CA ALA A 90 19.17 7.89 1.26
C ALA A 90 20.10 8.19 2.43
N GLY A 91 19.85 7.59 3.59
CA GLY A 91 20.60 7.86 4.82
C GLY A 91 20.52 9.31 5.27
N GLY A 92 21.35 9.64 6.24
CA GLY A 92 21.45 10.99 6.79
C GLY A 92 20.85 11.13 8.19
N ARG A 93 21.24 12.18 8.89
CA ARG A 93 20.79 12.51 10.26
C ARG A 93 19.70 13.56 10.29
N SER A 94 19.34 14.10 9.12
CA SER A 94 18.32 15.11 8.97
C SER A 94 17.65 15.00 7.60
N VAL A 95 16.42 15.51 7.48
CA VAL A 95 15.68 15.60 6.20
C VAL A 95 16.48 16.36 5.15
N GLY A 96 17.26 17.38 5.55
CA GLY A 96 18.11 18.15 4.64
C GLY A 96 19.25 17.31 4.05
N GLU A 97 19.88 16.46 4.86
CA GLU A 97 20.90 15.51 4.38
C GLU A 97 20.33 14.47 3.47
N MET A 98 19.22 13.85 3.86
CA MET A 98 18.52 12.87 3.04
C MET A 98 18.15 13.42 1.65
N ARG A 99 17.61 14.64 1.60
CA ARG A 99 17.25 15.30 0.33
C ARG A 99 18.47 15.51 -0.57
N ARG A 100 19.62 15.92 -0.01
CA ARG A 100 20.84 16.09 -0.80
C ARG A 100 21.37 14.75 -1.31
N ASN A 101 21.39 13.73 -0.46
CA ASN A 101 21.84 12.39 -0.82
C ASN A 101 20.97 11.80 -1.95
N LEU A 102 19.65 11.91 -1.79
CA LEU A 102 18.70 11.47 -2.81
C LEU A 102 18.89 12.22 -4.13
N ALA A 103 19.04 13.55 -4.10
CA ALA A 103 19.26 14.34 -5.30
C ALA A 103 20.57 13.93 -6.02
N THR A 104 21.64 13.69 -5.26
CA THR A 104 22.91 13.21 -5.82
C THR A 104 22.76 11.85 -6.49
N TYR A 105 22.04 10.93 -5.84
CA TYR A 105 21.75 9.60 -6.39
C TYR A 105 20.93 9.69 -7.68
N LEU A 106 19.86 10.48 -7.68
CA LEU A 106 18.98 10.63 -8.84
C LEU A 106 19.71 11.26 -10.04
N ASN A 107 20.58 12.25 -9.81
CA ASN A 107 21.41 12.82 -10.84
C ASN A 107 22.35 11.77 -11.45
N ALA A 108 23.03 10.98 -10.61
CA ALA A 108 23.93 9.94 -11.08
C ALA A 108 23.22 8.82 -11.85
N VAL A 109 21.97 8.51 -11.50
CA VAL A 109 21.13 7.55 -12.26
C VAL A 109 20.67 8.16 -13.58
N GLY A 110 20.25 9.43 -13.58
CA GLY A 110 19.82 10.14 -14.78
C GLY A 110 20.93 10.29 -15.84
N GLU A 111 22.18 10.43 -15.41
CA GLU A 111 23.35 10.48 -16.31
C GLU A 111 23.63 9.15 -17.02
N ARG A 112 23.11 8.04 -16.52
CA ARG A 112 23.29 6.68 -17.07
C ARG A 112 22.14 6.20 -17.96
N ALA A 113 21.02 6.93 -17.95
CA ALA A 113 19.82 6.62 -18.70
C ALA A 113 19.78 7.38 -20.05
#